data_6b743975cb31188d6354769f54985e28
#
_entry.id   6b743975cb31188d6354769f54985e28
#
_cell.length_a   1.000
_cell.length_b   1.000
_cell.length_c   1.000
_cell.angle_alpha   90.00
_cell.angle_beta   90.00
_cell.angle_gamma   90.00
#
_symmetry.space_group_name_H-M   'P 1'
#
loop_
_entity.id
_entity.type
_entity.pdbx_description
1 polymer ?
#
loop_
_entity_poly.entity_id
_entity_poly.type
_entity_poly.pdbx_seq_one_letter_code
_entity_poly.pdbx_strand_id
1 'polypeptide(L)'
;MLEKTIYHQLFSHSFSLPVEVVYWDGTTKQYGDTDNPPQIKITFNEEIPIKELTKNASLSLGEAYMDQRIEIEGNIQALINDAYQHADSFLRSKDYLKWLPKKEKHTKQQNKADIHAHYDLGNDFYRLWLDPTLTYSCAYFNTPEDSLEQAQINKVHHILDKLFLKEGETLLDIGCGWGTLLFTAAKEYHVKATGITLSEEQYNFITNKIKEEHLEDQCRVFLMDYRDMKEETFDHITSVGMFEHVGSDNLPEYFKVVKDLLKPKGTALIHGISRQQGGATNAWINKYIFPGGYVPGVAELIEDITENDLQVIDLESLRRDYQWTLQHWTKNFHDVQQQVTEEMGERFYRMWDLYLQACAASFESSNIDVIQYLLVHPGNNEMPMHRN
;
A
#
# COMPACT_ATOMS: atom_id res chain seq x y z
N MET A 1 -35.00 -17.25 -10.95
CA MET A 1 -35.71 -16.72 -9.76
C MET A 1 -34.89 -16.88 -8.48
N LEU A 2 -34.35 -18.06 -8.20
CA LEU A 2 -33.53 -18.31 -6.98
C LEU A 2 -32.22 -17.45 -6.97
N GLU A 3 -31.61 -17.28 -8.09
CA GLU A 3 -30.35 -16.57 -8.30
C GLU A 3 -30.47 -15.09 -7.96
N LYS A 4 -31.47 -14.39 -8.51
CA LYS A 4 -31.72 -12.98 -8.16
C LYS A 4 -32.04 -12.77 -6.68
N THR A 5 -32.60 -13.77 -6.00
CA THR A 5 -32.85 -13.69 -4.56
C THR A 5 -31.54 -13.59 -3.79
N ILE A 6 -30.49 -14.30 -4.21
CA ILE A 6 -29.17 -14.25 -3.57
C ILE A 6 -28.50 -12.91 -3.84
N TYR A 7 -28.52 -12.41 -5.08
CA TYR A 7 -28.03 -11.05 -5.38
C TYR A 7 -28.77 -9.99 -4.58
N HIS A 8 -30.11 -10.15 -4.49
CA HIS A 8 -30.92 -9.24 -3.67
C HIS A 8 -30.49 -9.27 -2.19
N GLN A 9 -30.29 -10.45 -1.64
CA GLN A 9 -29.81 -10.60 -0.26
C GLN A 9 -28.41 -10.02 -0.08
N LEU A 10 -27.53 -10.20 -1.06
CA LEU A 10 -26.18 -9.66 -1.05
C LEU A 10 -26.17 -8.11 -1.04
N PHE A 11 -27.01 -7.48 -1.87
CA PHE A 11 -27.02 -6.03 -2.02
C PHE A 11 -27.90 -5.29 -1.03
N SER A 12 -28.97 -5.92 -0.53
CA SER A 12 -29.92 -5.26 0.38
C SER A 12 -29.33 -4.83 1.72
N HIS A 13 -28.18 -5.42 2.12
CA HIS A 13 -27.49 -5.12 3.37
C HIS A 13 -26.11 -4.45 3.16
N SER A 14 -25.81 -4.07 1.90
CA SER A 14 -24.47 -3.61 1.56
C SER A 14 -24.37 -2.12 1.30
N PHE A 15 -25.49 -1.43 1.08
CA PHE A 15 -25.49 -0.04 0.65
C PHE A 15 -26.45 0.83 1.45
N SER A 16 -26.02 2.05 1.78
CA SER A 16 -26.86 3.19 2.14
C SER A 16 -26.92 4.21 1.01
N LEU A 17 -25.93 4.27 0.14
CA LEU A 17 -25.97 5.09 -1.08
C LEU A 17 -27.06 4.61 -2.02
N PRO A 18 -27.71 5.53 -2.77
CA PRO A 18 -28.69 5.16 -3.80
C PRO A 18 -27.99 4.45 -4.96
N VAL A 19 -28.12 3.13 -5.05
CA VAL A 19 -27.50 2.26 -6.06
C VAL A 19 -28.57 1.62 -6.92
N GLU A 20 -28.49 1.81 -8.24
CA GLU A 20 -29.29 1.07 -9.22
C GLU A 20 -28.53 -0.16 -9.72
N VAL A 21 -29.18 -1.32 -9.70
CA VAL A 21 -28.65 -2.55 -10.28
C VAL A 21 -29.52 -2.97 -11.46
N VAL A 22 -28.89 -3.06 -12.63
CA VAL A 22 -29.47 -3.62 -13.86
C VAL A 22 -28.98 -5.05 -14.00
N TYR A 23 -29.90 -6.00 -13.96
CA TYR A 23 -29.55 -7.41 -14.09
C TYR A 23 -29.44 -7.82 -15.56
N TRP A 24 -28.79 -8.95 -15.84
CA TRP A 24 -28.55 -9.54 -17.18
C TRP A 24 -29.80 -9.81 -18.03
N ASP A 25 -30.98 -9.84 -17.41
CA ASP A 25 -32.26 -9.96 -18.12
C ASP A 25 -32.97 -8.61 -18.36
N GLY A 26 -32.26 -7.51 -18.08
CA GLY A 26 -32.76 -6.15 -18.23
C GLY A 26 -33.66 -5.63 -17.10
N THR A 27 -33.94 -6.45 -16.08
CA THR A 27 -34.71 -5.96 -14.92
C THR A 27 -33.81 -5.09 -14.03
N THR A 28 -34.41 -4.04 -13.47
CA THR A 28 -33.73 -3.04 -12.65
C THR A 28 -34.23 -3.07 -11.21
N LYS A 29 -33.34 -2.85 -10.24
CA LYS A 29 -33.71 -2.69 -8.84
C LYS A 29 -32.83 -1.66 -8.17
N GLN A 30 -33.42 -0.82 -7.32
CA GLN A 30 -32.68 0.10 -6.45
C GLN A 30 -32.40 -0.51 -5.08
N TYR A 31 -31.25 -0.13 -4.52
CA TYR A 31 -30.75 -0.52 -3.19
C TYR A 31 -30.24 0.72 -2.44
N GLY A 32 -30.09 0.58 -1.12
CA GLY A 32 -29.72 1.69 -0.26
C GLY A 32 -30.85 2.71 -0.12
N ASP A 33 -30.52 3.98 -0.24
CA ASP A 33 -31.51 5.07 -0.23
C ASP A 33 -32.31 5.08 -1.53
N THR A 34 -33.54 4.57 -1.48
CA THR A 34 -34.44 4.47 -2.62
C THR A 34 -35.30 5.74 -2.83
N ASP A 35 -35.21 6.71 -1.93
CA ASP A 35 -35.97 7.97 -2.03
C ASP A 35 -35.24 9.00 -2.90
N ASN A 36 -33.95 8.80 -3.14
CA ASN A 36 -33.11 9.65 -3.96
C ASN A 36 -32.76 9.00 -5.30
N PRO A 37 -32.47 9.81 -6.36
CA PRO A 37 -31.98 9.28 -7.64
C PRO A 37 -30.67 8.47 -7.45
N PRO A 38 -30.48 7.40 -8.26
CA PRO A 38 -29.26 6.62 -8.19
C PRO A 38 -28.00 7.47 -8.45
N GLN A 39 -27.02 7.36 -7.56
CA GLN A 39 -25.68 7.96 -7.71
C GLN A 39 -24.71 6.98 -8.38
N ILE A 40 -24.99 5.69 -8.23
CA ILE A 40 -24.17 4.62 -8.78
C ILE A 40 -25.10 3.65 -9.52
N LYS A 41 -24.66 3.21 -10.68
CA LYS A 41 -25.37 2.18 -11.45
C LYS A 41 -24.42 1.01 -11.71
N ILE A 42 -24.88 -0.19 -11.35
CA ILE A 42 -24.18 -1.44 -11.59
C ILE A 42 -24.96 -2.23 -12.65
N THR A 43 -24.34 -2.50 -13.80
CA THR A 43 -24.96 -3.26 -14.88
C THR A 43 -24.28 -4.62 -14.99
N PHE A 44 -25.05 -5.69 -14.85
CA PHE A 44 -24.60 -7.06 -15.13
C PHE A 44 -24.86 -7.36 -16.60
N ASN A 45 -23.82 -7.45 -17.42
CA ASN A 45 -23.91 -7.82 -18.83
C ASN A 45 -24.19 -9.31 -19.00
N GLU A 46 -23.80 -10.13 -18.02
CA GLU A 46 -24.13 -11.55 -17.96
C GLU A 46 -24.29 -12.01 -16.50
N GLU A 47 -24.90 -13.15 -16.31
CA GLU A 47 -25.05 -13.76 -15.01
C GLU A 47 -23.70 -14.26 -14.48
N ILE A 48 -23.35 -13.89 -13.24
CA ILE A 48 -22.22 -14.49 -12.53
C ILE A 48 -22.76 -15.68 -11.74
N PRO A 49 -22.24 -16.91 -11.96
CA PRO A 49 -22.72 -18.08 -11.25
C PRO A 49 -22.62 -17.92 -9.73
N ILE A 50 -23.70 -18.23 -9.02
CA ILE A 50 -23.74 -18.15 -7.55
C ILE A 50 -22.60 -18.93 -6.89
N LYS A 51 -22.20 -20.05 -7.48
CA LYS A 51 -21.07 -20.85 -6.99
C LYS A 51 -19.75 -20.08 -6.98
N GLU A 52 -19.55 -19.13 -7.90
CA GLU A 52 -18.39 -18.24 -7.92
C GLU A 52 -18.50 -17.21 -6.79
N LEU A 53 -19.64 -16.54 -6.68
CA LEU A 53 -19.89 -15.53 -5.65
C LEU A 53 -19.79 -16.11 -4.22
N THR A 54 -20.37 -17.28 -3.99
CA THR A 54 -20.34 -17.94 -2.67
C THR A 54 -18.96 -18.47 -2.32
N LYS A 55 -18.10 -18.73 -3.30
CA LYS A 55 -16.72 -19.15 -3.07
C LYS A 55 -15.86 -17.97 -2.60
N ASN A 56 -15.91 -16.85 -3.29
CA ASN A 56 -15.23 -15.61 -2.92
C ASN A 56 -15.85 -14.41 -3.68
N ALA A 57 -16.76 -13.69 -3.03
CA ALA A 57 -17.49 -12.62 -3.67
C ALA A 57 -16.58 -11.50 -4.20
N SER A 58 -15.58 -11.08 -3.42
CA SER A 58 -14.70 -9.97 -3.82
C SER A 58 -13.82 -10.35 -5.02
N LEU A 59 -13.32 -11.59 -5.07
CA LEU A 59 -12.56 -12.07 -6.22
C LEU A 59 -13.45 -12.16 -7.46
N SER A 60 -14.63 -12.77 -7.34
CA SER A 60 -15.55 -12.97 -8.47
C SER A 60 -16.09 -11.66 -9.03
N LEU A 61 -16.47 -10.71 -8.17
CA LEU A 61 -16.95 -9.40 -8.59
C LEU A 61 -15.82 -8.56 -9.21
N GLY A 62 -14.63 -8.60 -8.63
CA GLY A 62 -13.46 -7.91 -9.19
C GLY A 62 -13.07 -8.44 -10.57
N GLU A 63 -13.03 -9.78 -10.75
CA GLU A 63 -12.79 -10.39 -12.05
C GLU A 63 -13.89 -10.06 -13.06
N ALA A 64 -15.15 -10.10 -12.63
CA ALA A 64 -16.28 -9.75 -13.50
C ALA A 64 -16.21 -8.29 -13.97
N TYR A 65 -15.75 -7.37 -13.12
CA TYR A 65 -15.49 -5.98 -13.52
C TYR A 65 -14.34 -5.88 -14.53
N MET A 66 -13.22 -6.56 -14.27
CA MET A 66 -12.08 -6.60 -15.20
C MET A 66 -12.46 -7.16 -16.57
N ASP A 67 -13.32 -8.17 -16.60
CA ASP A 67 -13.76 -8.89 -17.81
C ASP A 67 -14.98 -8.26 -18.48
N GLN A 68 -15.41 -7.05 -18.04
CA GLN A 68 -16.59 -6.33 -18.55
C GLN A 68 -17.93 -7.09 -18.41
N ARG A 69 -17.97 -8.09 -17.54
CA ARG A 69 -19.20 -8.80 -17.16
C ARG A 69 -20.07 -7.94 -16.24
N ILE A 70 -19.43 -7.00 -15.54
CA ILE A 70 -20.05 -5.95 -14.73
C ILE A 70 -19.50 -4.60 -15.19
N GLU A 71 -20.40 -3.65 -15.39
CA GLU A 71 -20.09 -2.23 -15.55
C GLU A 71 -20.54 -1.45 -14.32
N ILE A 72 -19.73 -0.47 -13.92
CA ILE A 72 -20.05 0.43 -12.80
C ILE A 72 -19.97 1.87 -13.32
N GLU A 73 -21.11 2.55 -13.34
CA GLU A 73 -21.19 3.97 -13.62
C GLU A 73 -21.29 4.74 -12.29
N GLY A 74 -20.40 5.70 -12.05
CA GLY A 74 -20.27 6.44 -10.80
C GLY A 74 -18.96 6.21 -10.08
N ASN A 75 -18.88 6.60 -8.81
CA ASN A 75 -17.66 6.56 -8.02
C ASN A 75 -17.47 5.18 -7.35
N ILE A 76 -16.54 4.38 -7.85
CA ILE A 76 -16.23 3.03 -7.34
C ILE A 76 -15.69 3.10 -5.90
N GLN A 77 -14.86 4.11 -5.57
CA GLN A 77 -14.38 4.31 -4.20
C GLN A 77 -15.55 4.51 -3.24
N ALA A 78 -16.50 5.38 -3.59
CA ALA A 78 -17.67 5.64 -2.75
C ALA A 78 -18.54 4.38 -2.55
N LEU A 79 -18.74 3.58 -3.62
CA LEU A 79 -19.47 2.31 -3.55
C LEU A 79 -18.81 1.33 -2.58
N ILE A 80 -17.49 1.16 -2.67
CA ILE A 80 -16.75 0.23 -1.83
C ILE A 80 -16.66 0.75 -0.39
N ASN A 81 -16.44 2.05 -0.19
CA ASN A 81 -16.45 2.66 1.14
C ASN A 81 -17.80 2.47 1.84
N ASP A 82 -18.90 2.72 1.15
CA ASP A 82 -20.25 2.51 1.69
C ASP A 82 -20.44 1.03 2.09
N ALA A 83 -20.06 0.09 1.23
CA ALA A 83 -20.12 -1.33 1.57
C ALA A 83 -19.26 -1.72 2.79
N TYR A 84 -18.12 -1.06 3.03
CA TYR A 84 -17.33 -1.26 4.25
C TYR A 84 -17.98 -0.68 5.51
N GLN A 85 -18.87 0.30 5.41
CA GLN A 85 -19.59 0.87 6.55
C GLN A 85 -20.64 -0.11 7.11
N HIS A 86 -21.12 -1.06 6.31
CA HIS A 86 -22.16 -2.02 6.70
C HIS A 86 -21.57 -3.33 7.23
N ALA A 87 -21.88 -3.65 8.50
CA ALA A 87 -21.35 -4.84 9.17
C ALA A 87 -21.74 -6.17 8.49
N ASP A 88 -22.93 -6.20 7.88
CA ASP A 88 -23.49 -7.39 7.22
C ASP A 88 -23.28 -7.38 5.70
N SER A 89 -22.48 -6.42 5.17
CA SER A 89 -22.15 -6.37 3.74
C SER A 89 -21.32 -7.56 3.30
N PHE A 90 -21.34 -7.84 2.01
CA PHE A 90 -20.53 -8.90 1.41
C PHE A 90 -19.02 -8.69 1.57
N LEU A 91 -18.55 -7.46 1.89
CA LEU A 91 -17.14 -7.17 2.16
C LEU A 91 -16.74 -7.40 3.62
N ARG A 92 -17.68 -7.46 4.58
CA ARG A 92 -17.41 -7.59 6.02
C ARG A 92 -17.96 -8.85 6.67
N SER A 93 -18.76 -9.65 5.97
CA SER A 93 -19.36 -10.84 6.56
C SER A 93 -18.29 -11.79 7.11
N LYS A 94 -18.52 -12.36 8.32
CA LYS A 94 -17.59 -13.29 8.99
C LYS A 94 -17.32 -14.57 8.17
N ASP A 95 -18.18 -14.90 7.22
CA ASP A 95 -17.97 -16.02 6.30
C ASP A 95 -16.84 -15.73 5.31
N TYR A 96 -16.55 -14.46 5.02
CA TYR A 96 -15.38 -14.03 4.27
C TYR A 96 -14.05 -14.40 4.96
N LEU A 97 -13.99 -14.32 6.30
CA LEU A 97 -12.79 -14.67 7.08
C LEU A 97 -12.46 -16.18 7.06
N LYS A 98 -13.41 -17.04 6.74
CA LYS A 98 -13.18 -18.49 6.62
C LYS A 98 -12.45 -18.90 5.33
N TRP A 99 -12.34 -17.97 4.36
CA TRP A 99 -11.75 -18.20 3.04
C TRP A 99 -10.42 -17.46 2.85
N LEU A 100 -9.77 -17.08 3.95
CA LEU A 100 -8.43 -16.51 3.88
C LEU A 100 -7.48 -17.52 3.23
N PRO A 101 -6.62 -17.08 2.29
CA PRO A 101 -5.62 -17.96 1.69
C PRO A 101 -4.79 -18.61 2.80
N LYS A 102 -4.38 -19.86 2.58
CA LYS A 102 -3.43 -20.53 3.49
C LYS A 102 -2.17 -19.67 3.56
N LYS A 103 -1.56 -19.58 4.78
CA LYS A 103 -0.26 -18.94 4.96
C LYS A 103 0.71 -19.42 3.87
N GLU A 104 1.17 -18.51 3.02
CA GLU A 104 2.21 -18.78 2.04
C GLU A 104 3.57 -18.72 2.74
N LYS A 105 4.53 -19.53 2.28
CA LYS A 105 5.88 -19.47 2.84
C LYS A 105 6.66 -18.36 2.16
N HIS A 106 7.08 -17.36 2.92
CA HIS A 106 7.87 -16.23 2.44
C HIS A 106 9.38 -16.56 2.48
N THR A 107 9.86 -17.31 1.49
CA THR A 107 11.30 -17.52 1.29
C THR A 107 11.92 -16.32 0.55
N LYS A 108 13.24 -16.11 0.68
CA LYS A 108 13.96 -15.05 -0.09
C LYS A 108 13.66 -15.11 -1.59
N GLN A 109 13.59 -16.33 -2.16
CA GLN A 109 13.31 -16.52 -3.57
C GLN A 109 11.86 -16.15 -3.93
N GLN A 110 10.89 -16.47 -3.05
CA GLN A 110 9.50 -16.11 -3.26
C GLN A 110 9.30 -14.59 -3.13
N ASN A 111 9.84 -13.96 -2.08
CA ASN A 111 9.76 -12.51 -1.91
C ASN A 111 10.37 -11.76 -3.12
N LYS A 112 11.50 -12.25 -3.66
CA LYS A 112 12.07 -11.69 -4.89
C LYS A 112 11.12 -11.84 -6.08
N ALA A 113 10.50 -13.01 -6.27
CA ALA A 113 9.55 -13.25 -7.35
C ALA A 113 8.27 -12.39 -7.23
N ASP A 114 7.75 -12.22 -6.01
CA ASP A 114 6.55 -11.42 -5.74
C ASP A 114 6.81 -9.92 -6.01
N ILE A 115 8.00 -9.41 -5.61
CA ILE A 115 8.42 -8.03 -5.90
C ILE A 115 8.60 -7.84 -7.41
N HIS A 116 9.25 -8.77 -8.12
CA HIS A 116 9.37 -8.71 -9.58
C HIS A 116 7.98 -8.69 -10.24
N ALA A 117 7.05 -9.53 -9.83
CA ALA A 117 5.72 -9.58 -10.42
C ALA A 117 4.95 -8.25 -10.32
N HIS A 118 5.17 -7.49 -9.25
CA HIS A 118 4.49 -6.21 -9.05
C HIS A 118 5.23 -5.01 -9.68
N TYR A 119 6.56 -4.95 -9.54
CA TYR A 119 7.36 -3.77 -9.94
C TYR A 119 7.94 -3.88 -11.36
N ASP A 120 7.89 -5.04 -12.01
CA ASP A 120 8.42 -5.24 -13.38
C ASP A 120 7.46 -4.76 -14.49
N LEU A 121 6.44 -3.96 -14.16
CA LEU A 121 5.62 -3.24 -15.16
C LEU A 121 6.44 -2.17 -15.92
N GLY A 122 7.66 -1.91 -15.47
CA GLY A 122 8.61 -0.97 -16.06
C GLY A 122 8.43 0.48 -15.56
N ASN A 123 9.55 1.21 -15.55
CA ASN A 123 9.56 2.61 -15.09
C ASN A 123 8.62 3.51 -15.90
N ASP A 124 8.41 3.21 -17.18
CA ASP A 124 7.58 4.03 -18.06
C ASP A 124 6.11 3.98 -17.66
N PHE A 125 5.61 2.80 -17.24
CA PHE A 125 4.26 2.69 -16.70
C PHE A 125 4.05 3.55 -15.45
N TYR A 126 4.99 3.51 -14.48
CA TYR A 126 4.88 4.30 -13.25
C TYR A 126 4.97 5.81 -13.50
N ARG A 127 5.76 6.24 -14.50
CA ARG A 127 5.85 7.66 -14.91
C ARG A 127 4.56 8.24 -15.45
N LEU A 128 3.64 7.42 -15.93
CA LEU A 128 2.38 7.89 -16.48
C LEU A 128 1.45 8.51 -15.43
N TRP A 129 1.50 8.03 -14.18
CA TRP A 129 0.51 8.38 -13.16
C TRP A 129 1.07 8.71 -11.78
N LEU A 130 2.31 8.33 -11.45
CA LEU A 130 2.99 8.83 -10.25
C LEU A 130 3.41 10.29 -10.43
N ASP A 131 3.83 10.90 -9.32
CA ASP A 131 4.49 12.19 -9.33
C ASP A 131 5.91 12.12 -9.94
N PRO A 132 6.55 13.27 -10.28
CA PRO A 132 7.87 13.28 -10.90
C PRO A 132 8.98 12.62 -10.07
N THR A 133 8.81 12.49 -8.76
CA THR A 133 9.78 11.81 -7.87
C THR A 133 9.67 10.29 -7.94
N LEU A 134 8.69 9.74 -8.65
CA LEU A 134 8.37 8.32 -8.75
C LEU A 134 8.14 7.67 -7.38
N THR A 135 7.55 8.39 -6.45
CA THR A 135 7.33 7.87 -5.10
C THR A 135 6.03 7.07 -5.02
N TYR A 136 6.17 5.73 -4.95
CA TYR A 136 5.05 4.80 -4.87
C TYR A 136 4.79 4.35 -3.42
N SER A 137 4.43 5.31 -2.57
CA SER A 137 4.04 5.12 -1.16
C SER A 137 3.20 6.29 -0.68
N CYS A 138 2.65 6.20 0.53
CA CYS A 138 1.83 7.27 1.12
C CYS A 138 2.56 8.62 1.10
N ALA A 139 1.93 9.66 0.59
CA ALA A 139 2.37 11.05 0.68
C ALA A 139 2.00 11.66 2.06
N TYR A 140 2.41 12.88 2.34
CA TYR A 140 2.06 13.65 3.54
C TYR A 140 1.57 15.04 3.14
N PHE A 141 0.29 15.30 3.37
CA PHE A 141 -0.35 16.56 2.96
C PHE A 141 -0.37 17.54 4.11
N ASN A 142 0.42 18.59 4.02
CA ASN A 142 0.37 19.70 5.01
C ASN A 142 -0.96 20.45 4.90
N THR A 143 -1.48 20.59 3.68
CA THR A 143 -2.77 21.19 3.38
C THR A 143 -3.52 20.40 2.31
N PRO A 144 -4.87 20.50 2.25
CA PRO A 144 -5.65 19.86 1.19
C PRO A 144 -5.32 20.36 -0.23
N GLU A 145 -4.67 21.51 -0.36
CA GLU A 145 -4.30 22.14 -1.61
C GLU A 145 -2.92 21.69 -2.14
N ASP A 146 -2.17 20.92 -1.35
CA ASP A 146 -0.86 20.41 -1.77
C ASP A 146 -1.02 19.53 -3.02
N SER A 147 -0.15 19.75 -4.01
CA SER A 147 -0.02 18.82 -5.12
C SER A 147 0.54 17.47 -4.64
N LEU A 148 0.32 16.40 -5.39
CA LEU A 148 0.90 15.09 -5.09
C LEU A 148 2.43 15.16 -4.96
N GLU A 149 3.10 15.88 -5.86
CA GLU A 149 4.55 16.08 -5.82
C GLU A 149 4.97 16.78 -4.52
N GLN A 150 4.30 17.88 -4.15
CA GLN A 150 4.59 18.57 -2.91
C GLN A 150 4.35 17.68 -1.69
N ALA A 151 3.26 16.92 -1.67
CA ALA A 151 2.95 16.00 -0.58
C ALA A 151 3.97 14.86 -0.47
N GLN A 152 4.54 14.37 -1.59
CA GLN A 152 5.62 13.38 -1.56
C GLN A 152 6.94 14.00 -1.05
N ILE A 153 7.26 15.22 -1.41
CA ILE A 153 8.40 15.96 -0.87
C ILE A 153 8.20 16.16 0.65
N ASN A 154 7.02 16.62 1.07
CA ASN A 154 6.68 16.80 2.49
C ASN A 154 6.87 15.49 3.26
N LYS A 155 6.43 14.35 2.71
CA LYS A 155 6.57 13.03 3.34
C LYS A 155 8.04 12.67 3.58
N VAL A 156 8.91 12.93 2.61
CA VAL A 156 10.34 12.64 2.76
C VAL A 156 10.95 13.48 3.89
N HIS A 157 10.66 14.78 3.92
CA HIS A 157 11.11 15.64 5.01
C HIS A 157 10.52 15.22 6.35
N HIS A 158 9.22 14.91 6.43
CA HIS A 158 8.57 14.44 7.64
C HIS A 158 9.24 13.19 8.25
N ILE A 159 9.66 12.25 7.39
CA ILE A 159 10.40 11.05 7.81
C ILE A 159 11.80 11.43 8.31
N LEU A 160 12.55 12.23 7.53
CA LEU A 160 13.93 12.59 7.86
C LEU A 160 14.03 13.47 9.10
N ASP A 161 13.09 14.41 9.29
CA ASP A 161 13.02 15.26 10.47
C ASP A 161 12.75 14.46 11.75
N LYS A 162 11.88 13.45 11.68
CA LYS A 162 11.62 12.52 12.80
C LYS A 162 12.84 11.72 13.25
N LEU A 163 13.80 11.52 12.38
CA LEU A 163 15.03 10.78 12.71
C LEU A 163 16.06 11.65 13.43
N PHE A 164 15.93 12.98 13.43
CA PHE A 164 16.87 13.93 14.04
C PHE A 164 18.28 13.80 13.52
N LEU A 165 18.43 13.68 12.20
CA LEU A 165 19.68 13.50 11.48
C LEU A 165 20.69 14.62 11.79
N LYS A 166 22.00 14.25 11.87
CA LYS A 166 23.09 15.20 11.95
C LYS A 166 24.05 14.98 10.77
N GLU A 167 24.65 16.06 10.31
CA GLU A 167 25.62 16.03 9.22
C GLU A 167 26.73 14.99 9.47
N GLY A 168 27.03 14.19 8.46
CA GLY A 168 28.05 13.14 8.49
C GLY A 168 27.60 11.80 9.08
N GLU A 169 26.41 11.72 9.71
CA GLU A 169 25.85 10.45 10.17
C GLU A 169 25.48 9.53 9.01
N THR A 170 25.20 8.26 9.31
CA THR A 170 24.89 7.22 8.33
C THR A 170 23.41 6.83 8.37
N LEU A 171 22.77 6.75 7.20
CA LEU A 171 21.39 6.31 7.03
C LEU A 171 21.35 5.04 6.17
N LEU A 172 20.56 4.05 6.58
CA LEU A 172 20.16 2.91 5.76
C LEU A 172 18.68 3.05 5.39
N ASP A 173 18.36 2.96 4.10
CA ASP A 173 16.98 2.90 3.60
C ASP A 173 16.68 1.50 3.05
N ILE A 174 15.85 0.74 3.78
CA ILE A 174 15.49 -0.65 3.45
C ILE A 174 14.28 -0.65 2.52
N GLY A 175 14.49 -1.03 1.24
CA GLY A 175 13.46 -0.91 0.22
C GLY A 175 13.39 0.51 -0.34
N CYS A 176 14.52 1.04 -0.80
CA CYS A 176 14.70 2.47 -1.12
C CYS A 176 13.94 2.97 -2.37
N GLY A 177 13.14 2.13 -3.04
CA GLY A 177 12.37 2.51 -4.21
C GLY A 177 13.26 3.11 -5.31
N TRP A 178 12.85 4.25 -5.89
CA TRP A 178 13.68 5.00 -6.85
C TRP A 178 14.63 6.02 -6.20
N GLY A 179 14.80 5.97 -4.87
CA GLY A 179 15.85 6.67 -4.15
C GLY A 179 15.53 8.11 -3.74
N THR A 180 14.30 8.58 -3.83
CA THR A 180 13.95 9.97 -3.49
C THR A 180 14.35 10.31 -2.05
N LEU A 181 14.03 9.44 -1.06
CA LEU A 181 14.45 9.62 0.32
C LEU A 181 15.97 9.60 0.46
N LEU A 182 16.64 8.66 -0.21
CA LEU A 182 18.10 8.52 -0.21
C LEU A 182 18.80 9.80 -0.69
N PHE A 183 18.35 10.35 -1.83
CA PHE A 183 18.95 11.56 -2.42
C PHE A 183 18.67 12.80 -1.58
N THR A 184 17.45 12.94 -1.04
CA THR A 184 17.10 14.08 -0.17
C THR A 184 17.95 14.04 1.12
N ALA A 185 18.09 12.86 1.75
CA ALA A 185 18.91 12.70 2.94
C ALA A 185 20.38 13.11 2.70
N ALA A 186 20.95 12.69 1.57
CA ALA A 186 22.33 13.04 1.23
C ALA A 186 22.51 14.53 0.93
N LYS A 187 21.63 15.12 0.10
CA LYS A 187 21.78 16.49 -0.38
C LYS A 187 21.41 17.56 0.63
N GLU A 188 20.34 17.31 1.38
CA GLU A 188 19.75 18.34 2.23
C GLU A 188 20.08 18.15 3.72
N TYR A 189 20.28 16.89 4.16
CA TYR A 189 20.66 16.59 5.53
C TYR A 189 22.15 16.22 5.66
N HIS A 190 22.88 16.15 4.55
CA HIS A 190 24.32 15.90 4.49
C HIS A 190 24.78 14.62 5.22
N VAL A 191 23.93 13.58 5.19
CA VAL A 191 24.24 12.24 5.73
C VAL A 191 24.79 11.33 4.64
N LYS A 192 25.48 10.26 5.05
CA LYS A 192 25.91 9.19 4.15
C LYS A 192 24.80 8.18 4.02
N ALA A 193 24.10 8.19 2.90
CA ALA A 193 22.89 7.40 2.68
C ALA A 193 23.20 6.10 1.91
N THR A 194 22.72 4.98 2.43
CA THR A 194 22.83 3.65 1.83
C THR A 194 21.42 3.13 1.55
N GLY A 195 21.13 2.79 0.30
CA GLY A 195 19.87 2.16 -0.11
C GLY A 195 20.05 0.67 -0.38
N ILE A 196 19.04 -0.14 -0.08
CA ILE A 196 18.96 -1.52 -0.54
C ILE A 196 17.61 -1.76 -1.23
N THR A 197 17.64 -2.55 -2.30
CA THR A 197 16.46 -2.95 -3.07
C THR A 197 16.64 -4.34 -3.65
N LEU A 198 15.52 -5.02 -3.96
CA LEU A 198 15.49 -6.28 -4.71
C LEU A 198 15.17 -6.09 -6.20
N SER A 199 14.77 -4.86 -6.61
CA SER A 199 14.45 -4.53 -8.00
C SER A 199 15.70 -4.10 -8.76
N GLU A 200 16.01 -4.80 -9.86
CA GLU A 200 17.11 -4.43 -10.77
C GLU A 200 16.86 -3.09 -11.45
N GLU A 201 15.61 -2.77 -11.79
CA GLU A 201 15.20 -1.48 -12.37
C GLU A 201 15.50 -0.32 -11.44
N GLN A 202 15.10 -0.42 -10.16
CA GLN A 202 15.37 0.60 -9.16
C GLN A 202 16.86 0.74 -8.87
N TYR A 203 17.58 -0.37 -8.74
CA TYR A 203 19.03 -0.38 -8.55
C TYR A 203 19.78 0.34 -9.68
N ASN A 204 19.45 0.01 -10.93
CA ASN A 204 20.07 0.63 -12.11
C ASN A 204 19.74 2.13 -12.19
N PHE A 205 18.48 2.49 -11.93
CA PHE A 205 18.05 3.89 -11.90
C PHE A 205 18.86 4.71 -10.87
N ILE A 206 18.92 4.23 -9.62
CA ILE A 206 19.64 4.92 -8.54
C ILE A 206 21.14 4.98 -8.83
N THR A 207 21.75 3.89 -9.33
CA THR A 207 23.17 3.84 -9.66
C THR A 207 23.54 4.88 -10.72
N ASN A 208 22.69 5.03 -11.74
CA ASN A 208 22.91 6.04 -12.79
C ASN A 208 22.76 7.46 -12.21
N LYS A 209 21.72 7.69 -11.43
CA LYS A 209 21.45 9.00 -10.82
C LYS A 209 22.55 9.44 -9.83
N ILE A 210 23.11 8.51 -9.04
CA ILE A 210 24.28 8.80 -8.19
C ILE A 210 25.44 9.36 -9.02
N LYS A 211 25.75 8.75 -10.17
CA LYS A 211 26.82 9.21 -11.08
C LYS A 211 26.50 10.54 -11.74
N GLU A 212 25.29 10.70 -12.25
CA GLU A 212 24.82 11.93 -12.92
C GLU A 212 24.87 13.15 -12.00
N GLU A 213 24.57 12.93 -10.71
CA GLU A 213 24.52 13.99 -9.70
C GLU A 213 25.80 14.12 -8.87
N HIS A 214 26.86 13.32 -9.18
CA HIS A 214 28.16 13.30 -8.49
C HIS A 214 28.03 13.08 -6.97
N LEU A 215 27.23 12.08 -6.58
CA LEU A 215 26.92 11.75 -5.17
C LEU A 215 27.64 10.48 -4.67
N GLU A 216 28.68 10.00 -5.38
CA GLU A 216 29.35 8.73 -5.08
C GLU A 216 29.98 8.69 -3.66
N ASP A 217 30.37 9.84 -3.13
CA ASP A 217 30.92 9.96 -1.78
C ASP A 217 29.85 9.99 -0.66
N GLN A 218 28.58 10.22 -1.03
CA GLN A 218 27.47 10.39 -0.10
C GLN A 218 26.39 9.30 -0.22
N CYS A 219 26.20 8.75 -1.42
CA CYS A 219 25.16 7.76 -1.70
C CYS A 219 25.74 6.46 -2.25
N ARG A 220 25.19 5.35 -1.79
CA ARG A 220 25.43 4.04 -2.38
C ARG A 220 24.15 3.22 -2.36
N VAL A 221 24.01 2.29 -3.31
CA VAL A 221 22.86 1.39 -3.41
C VAL A 221 23.34 -0.03 -3.63
N PHE A 222 22.64 -1.02 -3.04
CA PHE A 222 22.93 -2.44 -3.21
C PHE A 222 21.68 -3.19 -3.71
N LEU A 223 21.89 -4.09 -4.66
CA LEU A 223 20.87 -5.05 -5.09
C LEU A 223 20.97 -6.27 -4.18
N MET A 224 20.27 -6.25 -3.03
CA MET A 224 20.37 -7.30 -2.04
C MET A 224 19.15 -7.38 -1.13
N ASP A 225 18.95 -8.54 -0.52
CA ASP A 225 17.97 -8.75 0.54
C ASP A 225 18.49 -8.13 1.86
N TYR A 226 17.59 -7.48 2.62
CA TYR A 226 17.94 -6.82 3.89
C TYR A 226 18.57 -7.80 4.91
N ARG A 227 18.23 -9.09 4.85
CA ARG A 227 18.78 -10.16 5.69
C ARG A 227 20.25 -10.46 5.39
N ASP A 228 20.75 -10.00 4.27
CA ASP A 228 22.14 -10.21 3.85
C ASP A 228 23.04 -8.99 4.18
N MET A 229 22.44 -7.85 4.60
CA MET A 229 23.18 -6.72 5.14
C MET A 229 23.79 -7.11 6.50
N LYS A 230 25.11 -7.17 6.57
CA LYS A 230 25.86 -7.59 7.77
C LYS A 230 27.14 -6.76 7.89
N GLU A 231 27.77 -6.81 9.07
CA GLU A 231 29.06 -6.20 9.35
C GLU A 231 29.10 -4.66 9.32
N GLU A 232 27.94 -4.01 9.19
CA GLU A 232 27.83 -2.56 9.22
C GLU A 232 26.66 -2.15 10.11
N THR A 233 26.79 -1.02 10.81
CA THR A 233 25.72 -0.43 11.61
C THR A 233 25.51 1.03 11.22
N PHE A 234 24.29 1.51 11.36
CA PHE A 234 23.87 2.82 10.91
C PHE A 234 23.37 3.67 12.09
N ASP A 235 23.57 4.98 12.00
CA ASP A 235 23.02 5.93 12.97
C ASP A 235 21.51 5.98 12.83
N HIS A 236 21.00 5.83 11.60
CA HIS A 236 19.57 5.88 11.30
C HIS A 236 19.16 4.80 10.30
N ILE A 237 17.92 4.32 10.44
CA ILE A 237 17.32 3.37 9.51
C ILE A 237 15.93 3.87 9.10
N THR A 238 15.63 3.81 7.80
CA THR A 238 14.28 3.97 7.25
C THR A 238 13.83 2.72 6.53
N SER A 239 12.53 2.45 6.55
CA SER A 239 11.91 1.45 5.71
C SER A 239 10.46 1.86 5.45
N VAL A 240 10.10 2.06 4.19
CA VAL A 240 8.82 2.61 3.76
C VAL A 240 8.11 1.67 2.81
N GLY A 241 6.96 1.09 3.24
CA GLY A 241 6.15 0.19 2.42
C GLY A 241 6.84 -1.14 2.09
N MET A 242 7.63 -1.67 3.03
CA MET A 242 8.44 -2.86 2.80
C MET A 242 7.98 -4.07 3.63
N PHE A 243 7.59 -3.90 4.90
CA PHE A 243 7.28 -5.03 5.75
C PHE A 243 6.02 -5.80 5.28
N GLU A 244 5.17 -5.19 4.48
CA GLU A 244 4.01 -5.84 3.85
C GLU A 244 4.40 -7.01 2.94
N HIS A 245 5.64 -6.99 2.43
CA HIS A 245 6.22 -8.03 1.58
C HIS A 245 7.01 -9.08 2.36
N VAL A 246 7.18 -8.88 3.67
CA VAL A 246 7.99 -9.76 4.53
C VAL A 246 7.22 -11.03 4.90
N GLY A 247 5.90 -10.90 5.11
CA GLY A 247 5.04 -11.98 5.61
C GLY A 247 5.12 -12.17 7.13
N SER A 248 4.00 -12.61 7.74
CA SER A 248 3.89 -12.70 9.20
C SER A 248 4.98 -13.54 9.87
N ASP A 249 5.42 -14.62 9.21
CA ASP A 249 6.39 -15.54 9.80
C ASP A 249 7.81 -14.97 9.85
N ASN A 250 8.10 -13.90 9.09
CA ASN A 250 9.41 -13.26 9.00
C ASN A 250 9.46 -11.86 9.67
N LEU A 251 8.34 -11.34 10.19
CA LEU A 251 8.33 -10.05 10.89
C LEU A 251 9.30 -10.02 12.10
N PRO A 252 9.38 -11.07 12.96
CA PRO A 252 10.37 -11.10 14.03
C PRO A 252 11.81 -11.02 13.51
N GLU A 253 12.14 -11.73 12.41
CA GLU A 253 13.48 -11.65 11.78
C GLU A 253 13.74 -10.25 11.23
N TYR A 254 12.71 -9.61 10.63
CA TYR A 254 12.84 -8.27 10.12
C TYR A 254 13.19 -7.25 11.21
N PHE A 255 12.47 -7.24 12.33
CA PHE A 255 12.79 -6.33 13.44
C PHE A 255 14.11 -6.66 14.12
N LYS A 256 14.48 -7.96 14.17
CA LYS A 256 15.83 -8.37 14.61
C LYS A 256 16.93 -7.76 13.74
N VAL A 257 16.77 -7.77 12.42
CA VAL A 257 17.75 -7.17 11.49
C VAL A 257 17.79 -5.65 11.69
N VAL A 258 16.66 -4.98 11.78
CA VAL A 258 16.61 -3.54 12.08
C VAL A 258 17.39 -3.23 13.36
N LYS A 259 17.13 -3.97 14.43
CA LYS A 259 17.80 -3.81 15.73
C LYS A 259 19.32 -4.05 15.62
N ASP A 260 19.75 -5.10 14.92
CA ASP A 260 21.17 -5.47 14.82
C ASP A 260 21.96 -4.47 13.95
N LEU A 261 21.31 -3.82 12.96
CA LEU A 261 21.91 -2.81 12.10
C LEU A 261 21.85 -1.39 12.71
N LEU A 262 21.00 -1.15 13.70
CA LEU A 262 20.86 0.16 14.33
C LEU A 262 21.93 0.35 15.41
N LYS A 263 22.68 1.46 15.37
CA LYS A 263 23.63 1.81 16.44
C LYS A 263 22.88 2.08 17.76
N PRO A 264 23.51 1.91 18.93
CA PRO A 264 22.87 2.05 20.24
C PRO A 264 22.18 3.39 20.51
N LYS A 265 22.67 4.48 19.89
CA LYS A 265 22.08 5.84 19.98
C LYS A 265 21.27 6.23 18.76
N GLY A 266 21.07 5.30 17.84
CA GLY A 266 20.39 5.51 16.58
C GLY A 266 18.87 5.53 16.70
N THR A 267 18.22 5.93 15.60
CA THR A 267 16.76 5.95 15.42
C THR A 267 16.39 5.17 14.18
N ALA A 268 15.27 4.45 14.24
CA ALA A 268 14.70 3.81 13.05
C ALA A 268 13.25 4.24 12.84
N LEU A 269 12.88 4.61 11.63
CA LEU A 269 11.50 4.89 11.26
C LEU A 269 11.00 3.84 10.28
N ILE A 270 10.02 3.08 10.73
CA ILE A 270 9.36 2.03 9.94
C ILE A 270 7.96 2.51 9.59
N HIS A 271 7.68 2.60 8.30
CA HIS A 271 6.41 3.09 7.75
C HIS A 271 5.76 2.01 6.90
N GLY A 272 4.54 1.62 7.21
CA GLY A 272 3.86 0.61 6.43
C GLY A 272 2.39 0.43 6.76
N ILE A 273 1.72 -0.35 5.90
CA ILE A 273 0.29 -0.63 6.00
C ILE A 273 0.03 -1.62 7.13
N SER A 274 -0.92 -1.27 8.00
CA SER A 274 -1.35 -2.12 9.10
C SER A 274 -2.87 -2.01 9.30
N ARG A 275 -3.40 -2.78 10.22
CA ARG A 275 -4.81 -2.74 10.63
C ARG A 275 -4.94 -2.98 12.12
N GLN A 276 -6.14 -2.78 12.67
CA GLN A 276 -6.35 -3.02 14.10
C GLN A 276 -6.12 -4.48 14.48
N GLN A 277 -6.54 -5.41 13.63
CA GLN A 277 -6.28 -6.86 13.80
C GLN A 277 -5.66 -7.39 12.52
N GLY A 278 -4.49 -8.01 12.61
CA GLY A 278 -3.77 -8.59 11.49
C GLY A 278 -4.60 -9.61 10.71
N GLY A 279 -4.22 -9.86 9.49
CA GLY A 279 -4.89 -10.83 8.64
C GLY A 279 -4.39 -10.84 7.20
N ALA A 280 -4.80 -11.86 6.46
CA ALA A 280 -4.45 -11.99 5.06
C ALA A 280 -5.03 -10.84 4.22
N THR A 281 -4.36 -10.53 3.14
CA THR A 281 -4.83 -9.57 2.14
C THR A 281 -6.07 -10.12 1.42
N ASN A 282 -6.93 -9.23 0.93
CA ASN A 282 -8.07 -9.60 0.09
C ASN A 282 -7.63 -10.51 -1.06
N ALA A 283 -8.42 -11.55 -1.36
CA ALA A 283 -8.04 -12.57 -2.36
C ALA A 283 -7.82 -12.00 -3.77
N TRP A 284 -8.56 -10.95 -4.15
CA TRP A 284 -8.37 -10.28 -5.43
C TRP A 284 -7.07 -9.47 -5.44
N ILE A 285 -6.79 -8.70 -4.38
CA ILE A 285 -5.53 -7.97 -4.21
C ILE A 285 -4.34 -8.95 -4.20
N ASN A 286 -4.45 -10.07 -3.47
CA ASN A 286 -3.40 -11.08 -3.42
C ASN A 286 -3.13 -11.74 -4.78
N LYS A 287 -4.18 -11.93 -5.59
CA LYS A 287 -4.05 -12.57 -6.91
C LYS A 287 -3.45 -11.64 -7.98
N TYR A 288 -3.84 -10.37 -7.97
CA TYR A 288 -3.59 -9.47 -9.10
C TYR A 288 -2.60 -8.34 -8.81
N ILE A 289 -2.45 -7.94 -7.55
CA ILE A 289 -1.68 -6.73 -7.19
C ILE A 289 -0.48 -7.08 -6.32
N PHE A 290 -0.69 -7.68 -5.14
CA PHE A 290 0.36 -7.99 -4.18
C PHE A 290 0.33 -9.48 -3.80
N PRO A 291 0.89 -10.36 -4.65
CA PRO A 291 1.03 -11.77 -4.31
C PRO A 291 1.80 -11.96 -2.99
N GLY A 292 1.29 -12.82 -2.13
CA GLY A 292 1.90 -13.05 -0.82
C GLY A 292 1.77 -11.88 0.19
N GLY A 293 1.10 -10.79 -0.15
CA GLY A 293 0.94 -9.64 0.72
C GLY A 293 0.26 -9.97 2.04
N TYR A 294 0.82 -9.48 3.14
CA TYR A 294 0.27 -9.60 4.49
C TYR A 294 0.12 -8.21 5.12
N VAL A 295 -1.02 -7.96 5.76
CA VAL A 295 -1.25 -6.71 6.48
C VAL A 295 -1.28 -7.01 7.97
N PRO A 296 -0.19 -6.71 8.71
CA PRO A 296 -0.08 -7.02 10.12
C PRO A 296 -1.02 -6.16 10.98
N GLY A 297 -1.36 -6.68 12.16
CA GLY A 297 -2.03 -5.93 13.21
C GLY A 297 -1.08 -4.97 13.92
N VAL A 298 -1.59 -3.81 14.35
CA VAL A 298 -0.77 -2.85 15.15
C VAL A 298 -0.22 -3.52 16.41
N ALA A 299 -1.04 -4.30 17.12
CA ALA A 299 -0.59 -5.01 18.31
C ALA A 299 0.49 -6.06 18.00
N GLU A 300 0.36 -6.80 16.90
CA GLU A 300 1.34 -7.76 16.41
C GLU A 300 2.69 -7.09 16.13
N LEU A 301 2.68 -5.96 15.41
CA LEU A 301 3.91 -5.21 15.14
C LEU A 301 4.58 -4.68 16.40
N ILE A 302 3.81 -4.17 17.37
CA ILE A 302 4.37 -3.70 18.64
C ILE A 302 4.97 -4.87 19.44
N GLU A 303 4.33 -6.03 19.43
CA GLU A 303 4.86 -7.26 20.07
C GLU A 303 6.19 -7.65 19.43
N ASP A 304 6.25 -7.79 18.11
CA ASP A 304 7.48 -8.12 17.37
C ASP A 304 8.62 -7.10 17.60
N ILE A 305 8.29 -5.80 17.64
CA ILE A 305 9.26 -4.73 17.93
C ILE A 305 9.83 -4.90 19.34
N THR A 306 8.98 -5.07 20.35
CA THR A 306 9.40 -5.11 21.76
C THR A 306 10.10 -6.41 22.12
N GLU A 307 9.70 -7.55 21.53
CA GLU A 307 10.39 -8.83 21.69
C GLU A 307 11.81 -8.82 21.10
N ASN A 308 12.10 -7.91 20.17
CA ASN A 308 13.43 -7.68 19.60
C ASN A 308 14.23 -6.55 20.30
N ASP A 309 13.92 -6.23 21.56
CA ASP A 309 14.61 -5.19 22.33
C ASP A 309 14.65 -3.81 21.61
N LEU A 310 13.62 -3.46 20.88
CA LEU A 310 13.37 -2.11 20.36
C LEU A 310 12.25 -1.44 21.15
N GLN A 311 12.34 -0.13 21.32
CA GLN A 311 11.34 0.69 21.97
C GLN A 311 10.61 1.57 20.97
N VAL A 312 9.29 1.49 20.90
CA VAL A 312 8.46 2.46 20.16
C VAL A 312 8.39 3.75 20.97
N ILE A 313 8.85 4.86 20.40
CA ILE A 313 8.80 6.17 21.03
C ILE A 313 7.83 7.15 20.38
N ASP A 314 7.37 6.83 19.16
CA ASP A 314 6.31 7.52 18.45
C ASP A 314 5.55 6.58 17.54
N LEU A 315 4.25 6.83 17.37
CA LEU A 315 3.37 6.11 16.48
C LEU A 315 2.39 7.10 15.85
N GLU A 316 2.46 7.28 14.53
CA GLU A 316 1.62 8.21 13.81
C GLU A 316 0.85 7.52 12.67
N SER A 317 -0.48 7.69 12.65
CA SER A 317 -1.33 7.22 11.56
C SER A 317 -1.41 8.28 10.46
N LEU A 318 -1.11 7.87 9.24
CA LEU A 318 -1.24 8.67 8.01
C LEU A 318 -2.36 8.14 7.11
N ARG A 319 -3.38 7.53 7.71
CA ARG A 319 -4.50 6.91 7.00
C ARG A 319 -5.18 7.85 6.00
N ARG A 320 -5.43 9.11 6.44
CA ARG A 320 -6.10 10.11 5.60
C ARG A 320 -5.20 10.57 4.45
N ASP A 321 -3.91 10.67 4.69
CA ASP A 321 -2.92 11.01 3.68
C ASP A 321 -2.84 9.93 2.60
N TYR A 322 -2.92 8.65 2.99
CA TYR A 322 -2.91 7.59 1.97
C TYR A 322 -4.21 7.53 1.17
N GLN A 323 -5.36 7.79 1.80
CA GLN A 323 -6.62 7.98 1.06
C GLN A 323 -6.45 9.05 -0.03
N TRP A 324 -5.91 10.22 0.32
CA TRP A 324 -5.70 11.32 -0.63
C TRP A 324 -4.65 10.98 -1.68
N THR A 325 -3.55 10.36 -1.29
CA THR A 325 -2.52 9.87 -2.22
C THR A 325 -3.14 8.98 -3.30
N LEU A 326 -3.95 8.00 -2.90
CA LEU A 326 -4.63 7.09 -3.83
C LEU A 326 -5.66 7.80 -4.71
N GLN A 327 -6.34 8.81 -4.19
CA GLN A 327 -7.26 9.65 -4.99
C GLN A 327 -6.50 10.46 -6.05
N HIS A 328 -5.33 11.02 -5.72
CA HIS A 328 -4.46 11.68 -6.70
C HIS A 328 -3.95 10.70 -7.74
N TRP A 329 -3.49 9.50 -7.33
CA TRP A 329 -3.07 8.47 -8.27
C TRP A 329 -4.22 8.03 -9.19
N THR A 330 -5.42 7.83 -8.64
CA THR A 330 -6.62 7.48 -9.43
C THR A 330 -6.91 8.54 -10.48
N LYS A 331 -6.89 9.82 -10.09
CA LYS A 331 -7.11 10.93 -11.01
C LYS A 331 -6.06 10.94 -12.14
N ASN A 332 -4.78 10.87 -11.80
CA ASN A 332 -3.71 10.85 -12.80
C ASN A 332 -3.82 9.63 -13.73
N PHE A 333 -4.20 8.47 -13.18
CA PHE A 333 -4.38 7.24 -13.94
C PHE A 333 -5.56 7.33 -14.92
N HIS A 334 -6.65 8.00 -14.53
CA HIS A 334 -7.77 8.29 -15.43
C HIS A 334 -7.35 9.25 -16.57
N ASP A 335 -6.48 10.22 -16.28
CA ASP A 335 -6.00 11.17 -17.30
C ASP A 335 -5.17 10.47 -18.42
N VAL A 336 -4.63 9.26 -18.16
CA VAL A 336 -3.85 8.45 -19.11
C VAL A 336 -4.55 7.16 -19.56
N GLN A 337 -5.87 7.03 -19.31
CA GLN A 337 -6.69 5.85 -19.65
C GLN A 337 -6.45 5.35 -21.06
N GLN A 338 -6.54 6.24 -22.05
CA GLN A 338 -6.41 5.85 -23.46
C GLN A 338 -5.05 5.20 -23.72
N GLN A 339 -3.97 5.82 -23.25
CA GLN A 339 -2.62 5.29 -23.43
C GLN A 339 -2.45 3.92 -22.78
N VAL A 340 -2.86 3.78 -21.52
CA VAL A 340 -2.75 2.49 -20.81
C VAL A 340 -3.59 1.41 -21.49
N THR A 341 -4.79 1.75 -21.96
CA THR A 341 -5.65 0.80 -22.68
C THR A 341 -5.03 0.36 -23.99
N GLU A 342 -4.41 1.28 -24.75
CA GLU A 342 -3.75 0.96 -26.02
C GLU A 342 -2.48 0.10 -25.82
N GLU A 343 -1.69 0.36 -24.78
CA GLU A 343 -0.44 -0.33 -24.50
C GLU A 343 -0.61 -1.67 -23.76
N MET A 344 -1.53 -1.73 -22.78
CA MET A 344 -1.66 -2.84 -21.84
C MET A 344 -3.02 -3.55 -21.89
N GLY A 345 -3.99 -2.99 -22.59
CA GLY A 345 -5.34 -3.53 -22.76
C GLY A 345 -6.34 -3.09 -21.69
N GLU A 346 -7.63 -3.08 -22.08
CA GLU A 346 -8.76 -2.66 -21.24
C GLU A 346 -8.85 -3.42 -19.91
N ARG A 347 -8.59 -4.73 -19.93
CA ARG A 347 -8.64 -5.56 -18.74
C ARG A 347 -7.59 -5.15 -17.70
N PHE A 348 -6.40 -4.75 -18.14
CA PHE A 348 -5.34 -4.24 -17.25
C PHE A 348 -5.73 -2.87 -16.69
N TYR A 349 -6.22 -1.95 -17.53
CA TYR A 349 -6.70 -0.65 -17.08
C TYR A 349 -7.75 -0.79 -15.98
N ARG A 350 -8.79 -1.60 -16.18
CA ARG A 350 -9.85 -1.84 -15.21
C ARG A 350 -9.34 -2.49 -13.92
N MET A 351 -8.35 -3.39 -14.03
CA MET A 351 -7.70 -3.99 -12.87
C MET A 351 -7.01 -2.91 -12.02
N TRP A 352 -6.22 -2.06 -12.65
CA TRP A 352 -5.45 -1.05 -11.92
C TRP A 352 -6.33 0.05 -11.35
N ASP A 353 -7.31 0.49 -12.09
CA ASP A 353 -8.35 1.44 -11.64
C ASP A 353 -9.10 0.91 -10.41
N LEU A 354 -9.58 -0.33 -10.46
CA LEU A 354 -10.24 -0.96 -9.32
C LEU A 354 -9.32 -1.05 -8.10
N TYR A 355 -8.04 -1.38 -8.31
CA TYR A 355 -7.04 -1.44 -7.25
C TYR A 355 -6.91 -0.09 -6.53
N LEU A 356 -6.67 1.00 -7.27
CA LEU A 356 -6.47 2.32 -6.69
C LEU A 356 -7.72 2.78 -5.91
N GLN A 357 -8.89 2.64 -6.49
CA GLN A 357 -10.15 3.05 -5.85
C GLN A 357 -10.53 2.16 -4.65
N ALA A 358 -10.32 0.84 -4.71
CA ALA A 358 -10.59 -0.07 -3.61
C ALA A 358 -9.65 0.16 -2.42
N CYS A 359 -8.38 0.47 -2.68
CA CYS A 359 -7.43 0.84 -1.62
C CYS A 359 -7.80 2.19 -1.00
N ALA A 360 -8.15 3.21 -1.79
CA ALA A 360 -8.63 4.49 -1.28
C ALA A 360 -9.84 4.31 -0.35
N ALA A 361 -10.82 3.50 -0.76
CA ALA A 361 -11.99 3.16 0.06
C ALA A 361 -11.62 2.42 1.35
N SER A 362 -10.62 1.52 1.30
CA SER A 362 -10.15 0.77 2.47
C SER A 362 -9.51 1.67 3.52
N PHE A 363 -8.73 2.67 3.10
CA PHE A 363 -8.20 3.70 4.01
C PHE A 363 -9.30 4.65 4.50
N GLU A 364 -10.20 5.10 3.64
CA GLU A 364 -11.32 5.97 4.00
C GLU A 364 -12.21 5.33 5.07
N SER A 365 -12.56 4.05 4.92
CA SER A 365 -13.41 3.30 5.84
C SER A 365 -12.72 2.84 7.14
N SER A 366 -11.41 3.10 7.30
CA SER A 366 -10.59 2.57 8.41
C SER A 366 -10.47 1.03 8.42
N ASN A 367 -10.71 0.36 7.28
CA ASN A 367 -10.47 -1.07 7.15
C ASN A 367 -8.97 -1.41 7.25
N ILE A 368 -8.13 -0.53 6.71
CA ILE A 368 -6.67 -0.52 6.86
C ILE A 368 -6.17 0.87 7.27
N ASP A 369 -4.95 0.92 7.76
CA ASP A 369 -4.22 2.13 8.14
C ASP A 369 -2.81 2.07 7.54
N VAL A 370 -2.10 3.19 7.52
CA VAL A 370 -0.66 3.24 7.33
C VAL A 370 -0.04 4.00 8.49
N ILE A 371 0.97 3.42 9.11
CA ILE A 371 1.52 3.92 10.36
C ILE A 371 3.03 4.07 10.25
N GLN A 372 3.53 5.18 10.81
CA GLN A 372 4.94 5.40 11.08
C GLN A 372 5.24 4.99 12.53
N TYR A 373 6.20 4.10 12.70
CA TYR A 373 6.74 3.67 14.00
C TYR A 373 8.15 4.22 14.12
N LEU A 374 8.39 5.12 15.08
CA LEU A 374 9.73 5.60 15.42
C LEU A 374 10.29 4.77 16.55
N LEU A 375 11.44 4.14 16.29
CA LEU A 375 12.05 3.12 17.15
C LEU A 375 13.43 3.56 17.60
N VAL A 376 13.79 3.14 18.81
CA VAL A 376 15.14 3.30 19.38
C VAL A 376 15.54 2.07 20.18
N HIS A 377 16.83 1.93 20.49
CA HIS A 377 17.25 1.00 21.54
C HIS A 377 16.79 1.48 22.92
N PRO A 378 16.40 0.58 23.84
CA PRO A 378 16.05 0.94 25.20
C PRO A 378 17.20 1.71 25.88
N GLY A 379 16.86 2.80 26.56
CA GLY A 379 17.83 3.67 27.22
C GLY A 379 18.53 4.70 26.32
N ASN A 380 18.14 4.82 25.06
CA ASN A 380 18.59 5.92 24.21
C ASN A 380 17.96 7.24 24.69
N ASN A 381 18.78 8.11 25.31
CA ASN A 381 18.38 9.42 25.83
C ASN A 381 18.90 10.59 24.96
N GLU A 382 19.40 10.34 23.77
CA GLU A 382 19.88 11.37 22.83
C GLU A 382 18.71 12.07 22.09
N MET A 383 17.52 11.50 22.19
CA MET A 383 16.32 12.07 21.58
C MET A 383 15.85 13.32 22.32
N PRO A 384 15.28 14.32 21.61
CA PRO A 384 14.67 15.47 22.28
C PRO A 384 13.49 15.04 23.17
N MET A 385 13.34 15.71 24.32
CA MET A 385 12.26 15.40 25.27
C MET A 385 10.87 15.65 24.68
N HIS A 386 10.76 16.61 23.79
CA HIS A 386 9.54 16.96 23.07
C HIS A 386 9.82 16.95 21.58
N ARG A 387 8.92 16.35 20.84
CA ARG A 387 8.92 16.31 19.37
C ARG A 387 7.81 17.24 18.91
N ASN A 388 8.17 18.24 18.15
CA ASN A 388 7.21 19.20 17.58
C ASN A 388 6.61 18.62 16.29
#